data_437103ab4eaca17e78db574682e8e5a4
#
_entry.id   437103ab4eaca17e78db574682e8e5a4
#
_cell.length_a   1.000
_cell.length_b   1.000
_cell.length_c   1.000
_cell.angle_alpha   90.00
_cell.angle_beta   90.00
_cell.angle_gamma   90.00
#
_symmetry.space_group_name_H-M   'P 1'
#
loop_
_entity.id
_entity.type
_entity.pdbx_description
1 polymer ?
#
loop_
_entity_poly.entity_id
_entity_poly.type
_entity_poly.pdbx_seq_one_letter_code
_entity_poly.pdbx_strand_id
1 'polypeptide(L)'
;MGYWRMVLRRAVQETVNDTKLDTWAGAMLVLVGTVLASGVLWLLLDYALPDSAGWARMLVAAVPLLTMPVVLAMRLAAIPAALHGAATERIAELEQRLADLDSTRARNRATLMRLYSDAQPILDRGLEITPVDLAGFISDIEVWISATATWIAEHMGEAALSRFTDRSGWRSAHFPAALNPDHGRAISLLTVYRTNLRALIESEAWS
;
A
#
# COMPACT_ATOMS: atom_id res chain seq x y z
N MET A 1 18.31 -20.84 2.21
CA MET A 1 17.59 -22.05 2.70
C MET A 1 16.09 -21.82 3.07
N GLY A 2 15.55 -20.61 2.98
CA GLY A 2 14.17 -20.30 3.40
C GLY A 2 13.06 -20.70 2.41
N TYR A 3 13.29 -20.54 1.11
CA TYR A 3 12.26 -20.70 0.08
C TYR A 3 11.66 -22.13 0.05
N TRP A 4 12.49 -23.15 -0.04
CA TRP A 4 12.02 -24.54 -0.10
C TRP A 4 11.33 -25.01 1.18
N ARG A 5 11.72 -24.49 2.36
CA ARG A 5 11.00 -24.76 3.61
C ARG A 5 9.61 -24.11 3.61
N MET A 6 9.47 -22.93 3.04
CA MET A 6 8.17 -22.25 2.90
C MET A 6 7.28 -22.99 1.91
N VAL A 7 7.80 -23.41 0.75
CA VAL A 7 7.08 -24.19 -0.26
C VAL A 7 6.62 -25.54 0.31
N LEU A 8 7.50 -26.27 1.00
CA LEU A 8 7.15 -27.52 1.66
C LEU A 8 6.08 -27.32 2.75
N ARG A 9 6.22 -26.29 3.60
CA ARG A 9 5.25 -26.00 4.66
C ARG A 9 3.87 -25.66 4.10
N ARG A 10 3.83 -24.89 3.01
CA ARG A 10 2.58 -24.52 2.35
C ARG A 10 1.95 -25.70 1.62
N ALA A 11 2.74 -26.53 0.93
CA ALA A 11 2.27 -27.77 0.31
C ALA A 11 1.63 -28.72 1.31
N VAL A 12 2.28 -28.93 2.45
CA VAL A 12 1.74 -29.74 3.54
C VAL A 12 0.46 -29.11 4.09
N GLN A 13 0.44 -27.79 4.29
CA GLN A 13 -0.69 -27.08 4.87
C GLN A 13 -1.91 -27.04 3.93
N GLU A 14 -1.71 -26.86 2.63
CA GLU A 14 -2.78 -26.90 1.61
C GLU A 14 -3.30 -28.33 1.42
N THR A 15 -2.43 -29.36 1.44
CA THR A 15 -2.84 -30.75 1.39
C THR A 15 -3.66 -31.13 2.63
N VAL A 16 -3.27 -30.64 3.79
CA VAL A 16 -3.99 -30.83 5.06
C VAL A 16 -5.34 -30.10 5.06
N ASN A 17 -5.42 -28.85 4.58
CA ASN A 17 -6.67 -28.08 4.49
C ASN A 17 -7.67 -28.67 3.49
N ASP A 18 -7.23 -29.06 2.29
CA ASP A 18 -8.10 -29.64 1.27
C ASP A 18 -8.71 -30.98 1.70
N THR A 19 -8.02 -31.70 2.58
CA THR A 19 -8.51 -32.98 3.11
C THR A 19 -9.30 -32.83 4.42
N LYS A 20 -9.55 -31.57 4.89
CA LYS A 20 -10.14 -31.28 6.22
C LYS A 20 -9.37 -31.92 7.38
N LEU A 21 -8.08 -32.13 7.21
CA LEU A 21 -7.22 -32.82 8.17
C LEU A 21 -6.40 -31.76 8.93
N ASP A 22 -7.03 -31.09 9.88
CA ASP A 22 -6.40 -30.03 10.70
C ASP A 22 -5.29 -30.52 11.64
N THR A 23 -5.00 -31.82 11.65
CA THR A 23 -4.05 -32.39 12.60
C THR A 23 -3.24 -33.54 12.00
N TRP A 24 -2.09 -33.86 12.64
CA TRP A 24 -1.30 -35.07 12.42
C TRP A 24 -2.14 -36.35 12.40
N ALA A 25 -3.25 -36.39 13.17
CA ALA A 25 -4.17 -37.49 13.21
C ALA A 25 -4.80 -37.79 11.83
N GLY A 26 -5.11 -36.77 11.07
CA GLY A 26 -5.69 -36.96 9.75
C GLY A 26 -4.68 -37.47 8.71
N ALA A 27 -3.45 -36.99 8.72
CA ALA A 27 -2.41 -37.54 7.85
C ALA A 27 -2.10 -39.00 8.17
N MET A 28 -2.09 -39.35 9.45
CA MET A 28 -1.99 -40.73 9.91
C MET A 28 -3.19 -41.58 9.48
N LEU A 29 -4.39 -41.02 9.54
CA LEU A 29 -5.62 -41.74 9.15
C LEU A 29 -5.64 -42.06 7.65
N VAL A 30 -5.15 -41.15 6.80
CA VAL A 30 -4.98 -41.40 5.36
C VAL A 30 -3.91 -42.48 5.13
N LEU A 31 -2.80 -42.41 5.82
CA LEU A 31 -1.70 -43.37 5.68
C LEU A 31 -2.18 -44.78 6.14
N VAL A 32 -2.81 -44.87 7.30
CA VAL A 32 -3.39 -46.10 7.81
C VAL A 32 -4.49 -46.62 6.87
N GLY A 33 -5.37 -45.76 6.39
CA GLY A 33 -6.41 -46.10 5.43
C GLY A 33 -5.85 -46.67 4.12
N THR A 34 -4.76 -46.07 3.61
CA THR A 34 -4.09 -46.55 2.40
C THR A 34 -3.44 -47.91 2.58
N VAL A 35 -2.81 -48.14 3.74
CA VAL A 35 -2.24 -49.46 4.10
C VAL A 35 -3.31 -50.51 4.27
N LEU A 36 -4.39 -50.17 4.95
CA LEU A 36 -5.55 -51.10 5.12
C LEU A 36 -6.20 -51.44 3.79
N ALA A 37 -6.42 -50.43 2.93
CA ALA A 37 -7.00 -50.62 1.59
C ALA A 37 -6.10 -51.54 0.74
N SER A 38 -4.79 -51.39 0.79
CA SER A 38 -3.82 -52.24 0.11
C SER A 38 -3.87 -53.66 0.64
N GLY A 39 -3.98 -53.85 1.98
CA GLY A 39 -4.10 -55.15 2.61
C GLY A 39 -5.41 -55.87 2.28
N VAL A 40 -6.54 -55.16 2.31
CA VAL A 40 -7.84 -55.69 1.93
C VAL A 40 -7.85 -56.09 0.44
N LEU A 41 -7.30 -55.22 -0.42
CA LEU A 41 -7.20 -55.50 -1.86
C LEU A 41 -6.34 -56.73 -2.12
N TRP A 42 -5.27 -56.94 -1.37
CA TRP A 42 -4.42 -58.11 -1.49
C TRP A 42 -5.17 -59.38 -1.08
N LEU A 43 -5.92 -59.38 0.03
CA LEU A 43 -6.72 -60.48 0.49
C LEU A 43 -7.86 -60.85 -0.50
N LEU A 44 -8.51 -59.82 -1.07
CA LEU A 44 -9.57 -60.02 -2.08
C LEU A 44 -9.02 -60.63 -3.37
N LEU A 45 -7.81 -60.23 -3.78
CA LEU A 45 -7.13 -60.78 -4.95
C LEU A 45 -6.69 -62.24 -4.69
N ASP A 46 -6.24 -62.56 -3.47
CA ASP A 46 -5.85 -63.90 -3.09
C ASP A 46 -7.06 -64.86 -3.11
N TYR A 47 -8.22 -64.37 -2.65
CA TYR A 47 -9.46 -65.12 -2.67
C TYR A 47 -10.05 -65.29 -4.07
N ALA A 48 -10.05 -64.20 -4.88
CA ALA A 48 -10.71 -64.20 -6.19
C ALA A 48 -9.85 -64.83 -7.32
N LEU A 49 -8.53 -64.87 -7.16
CA LEU A 49 -7.59 -65.30 -8.20
C LEU A 49 -6.50 -66.20 -7.61
N PRO A 50 -6.85 -67.37 -7.08
CA PRO A 50 -5.90 -68.27 -6.38
C PRO A 50 -4.75 -68.74 -7.28
N ASP A 51 -4.98 -68.87 -8.59
CA ASP A 51 -3.98 -69.35 -9.57
C ASP A 51 -3.18 -68.23 -10.24
N SER A 52 -3.39 -66.93 -9.87
CA SER A 52 -2.65 -65.84 -10.47
C SER A 52 -1.20 -65.79 -9.91
N ALA A 53 -0.26 -65.38 -10.77
CA ALA A 53 1.13 -65.20 -10.37
C ALA A 53 1.22 -64.21 -9.20
N GLY A 54 1.92 -64.57 -8.11
CA GLY A 54 2.01 -63.74 -6.89
C GLY A 54 2.54 -62.32 -7.12
N TRP A 55 3.38 -62.13 -8.14
CA TRP A 55 3.87 -60.81 -8.52
C TRP A 55 2.76 -59.87 -9.02
N ALA A 56 1.73 -60.40 -9.74
CA ALA A 56 0.61 -59.60 -10.24
C ALA A 56 -0.25 -59.07 -9.09
N ARG A 57 -0.50 -59.87 -8.06
CA ARG A 57 -1.22 -59.48 -6.84
C ARG A 57 -0.43 -58.38 -6.08
N MET A 58 0.91 -58.52 -5.97
CA MET A 58 1.77 -57.52 -5.35
C MET A 58 1.69 -56.20 -6.08
N LEU A 59 1.74 -56.17 -7.42
CA LEU A 59 1.64 -54.93 -8.20
C LEU A 59 0.29 -54.22 -7.96
N VAL A 60 -0.83 -54.93 -7.98
CA VAL A 60 -2.16 -54.34 -7.77
C VAL A 60 -2.29 -53.80 -6.35
N ALA A 61 -1.83 -54.55 -5.35
CA ALA A 61 -1.88 -54.10 -3.94
C ALA A 61 -0.96 -52.88 -3.67
N ALA A 62 0.12 -52.70 -4.47
CA ALA A 62 1.01 -51.58 -4.37
C ALA A 62 0.47 -50.27 -5.02
N VAL A 63 -0.56 -50.35 -5.88
CA VAL A 63 -1.12 -49.16 -6.59
C VAL A 63 -1.50 -48.03 -5.63
N PRO A 64 -2.25 -48.26 -4.52
CA PRO A 64 -2.60 -47.19 -3.59
C PRO A 64 -1.36 -46.54 -2.93
N LEU A 65 -0.30 -47.31 -2.67
CA LEU A 65 0.93 -46.82 -2.08
C LEU A 65 1.74 -45.95 -3.05
N LEU A 66 1.66 -46.25 -4.35
CA LEU A 66 2.38 -45.45 -5.39
C LEU A 66 1.62 -44.21 -5.83
N THR A 67 0.29 -44.18 -5.71
CA THR A 67 -0.52 -43.02 -6.13
C THR A 67 -0.26 -41.80 -5.23
N MET A 68 -0.04 -42.00 -3.93
CA MET A 68 0.18 -40.89 -3.00
C MET A 68 1.44 -40.03 -3.30
N PRO A 69 2.63 -40.62 -3.49
CA PRO A 69 3.82 -39.81 -3.84
C PRO A 69 3.67 -39.12 -5.21
N VAL A 70 2.97 -39.73 -6.17
CA VAL A 70 2.72 -39.09 -7.48
C VAL A 70 1.82 -37.88 -7.33
N VAL A 71 0.71 -37.97 -6.60
CA VAL A 71 -0.17 -36.84 -6.31
C VAL A 71 0.56 -35.75 -5.56
N LEU A 72 1.38 -36.12 -4.56
CA LEU A 72 2.19 -35.15 -3.82
C LEU A 72 3.21 -34.46 -4.71
N ALA A 73 3.88 -35.20 -5.60
CA ALA A 73 4.84 -34.60 -6.54
C ALA A 73 4.16 -33.64 -7.53
N MET A 74 2.97 -33.99 -8.04
CA MET A 74 2.18 -33.10 -8.91
C MET A 74 1.78 -31.80 -8.19
N ARG A 75 1.32 -31.90 -6.95
CA ARG A 75 0.99 -30.72 -6.13
C ARG A 75 2.22 -29.87 -5.80
N LEU A 76 3.33 -30.48 -5.44
CA LEU A 76 4.61 -29.77 -5.22
C LEU A 76 5.07 -29.03 -6.46
N ALA A 77 4.87 -29.59 -7.64
CA ALA A 77 5.20 -28.92 -8.92
C ALA A 77 4.29 -27.73 -9.24
N ALA A 78 3.02 -27.78 -8.82
CA ALA A 78 2.05 -26.70 -9.08
C ALA A 78 2.21 -25.49 -8.15
N ILE A 79 2.75 -25.66 -6.93
CA ILE A 79 2.89 -24.60 -5.92
C ILE A 79 3.76 -23.42 -6.39
N PRO A 80 4.94 -23.62 -7.04
CA PRO A 80 5.74 -22.51 -7.52
C PRO A 80 4.97 -21.61 -8.48
N ALA A 81 4.17 -22.16 -9.37
CA ALA A 81 3.37 -21.38 -10.32
C ALA A 81 2.30 -20.53 -9.63
N ALA A 82 1.60 -21.10 -8.63
CA ALA A 82 0.60 -20.38 -7.84
C ALA A 82 1.23 -19.25 -7.00
N LEU A 83 2.41 -19.51 -6.40
CA LEU A 83 3.14 -18.48 -5.65
C LEU A 83 3.64 -17.35 -6.54
N HIS A 84 4.13 -17.66 -7.74
CA HIS A 84 4.52 -16.65 -8.72
C HIS A 84 3.33 -15.82 -9.19
N GLY A 85 2.18 -16.43 -9.47
CA GLY A 85 0.95 -15.73 -9.82
C GLY A 85 0.53 -14.73 -8.73
N ALA A 86 0.40 -15.20 -7.49
CA ALA A 86 0.03 -14.34 -6.36
C ALA A 86 1.05 -13.23 -6.08
N ALA A 87 2.35 -13.49 -6.27
CA ALA A 87 3.38 -12.47 -6.12
C ALA A 87 3.30 -11.42 -7.24
N THR A 88 3.05 -11.83 -8.48
CA THR A 88 2.91 -10.94 -9.62
C THR A 88 1.68 -10.03 -9.49
N GLU A 89 0.53 -10.59 -9.05
CA GLU A 89 -0.68 -9.80 -8.75
C GLU A 89 -0.43 -8.77 -7.65
N ARG A 90 0.30 -9.17 -6.61
CA ARG A 90 0.63 -8.26 -5.51
C ARG A 90 1.57 -7.14 -5.94
N ILE A 91 2.55 -7.43 -6.79
CA ILE A 91 3.44 -6.42 -7.37
C ILE A 91 2.62 -5.44 -8.22
N ALA A 92 1.76 -5.92 -9.10
CA ALA A 92 0.90 -5.07 -9.94
C ALA A 92 -0.02 -4.17 -9.09
N GLU A 93 -0.60 -4.71 -8.02
CA GLU A 93 -1.42 -3.93 -7.07
C GLU A 93 -0.60 -2.81 -6.40
N LEU A 94 0.62 -3.13 -5.95
CA LEU A 94 1.49 -2.15 -5.32
C LEU A 94 1.99 -1.08 -6.30
N GLU A 95 2.32 -1.46 -7.53
CA GLU A 95 2.69 -0.53 -8.60
C GLU A 95 1.54 0.43 -8.94
N GLN A 96 0.31 -0.09 -9.01
CA GLN A 96 -0.87 0.74 -9.22
C GLN A 96 -1.09 1.72 -8.07
N ARG A 97 -0.97 1.27 -6.82
CA ARG A 97 -1.08 2.15 -5.64
C ARG A 97 0.00 3.25 -5.63
N LEU A 98 1.23 2.91 -6.02
CA LEU A 98 2.31 3.89 -6.16
C LEU A 98 1.98 4.93 -7.24
N ALA A 99 1.51 4.50 -8.41
CA ALA A 99 1.11 5.40 -9.50
C ALA A 99 -0.03 6.34 -9.06
N ASP A 100 -1.01 5.84 -8.32
CA ASP A 100 -2.12 6.64 -7.78
C ASP A 100 -1.62 7.67 -6.75
N LEU A 101 -0.69 7.29 -5.87
CA LEU A 101 -0.07 8.20 -4.91
C LEU A 101 0.73 9.30 -5.63
N ASP A 102 1.53 8.93 -6.61
CA ASP A 102 2.35 9.89 -7.39
C ASP A 102 1.46 10.86 -8.17
N SER A 103 0.36 10.40 -8.76
CA SER A 103 -0.61 11.25 -9.44
C SER A 103 -1.28 12.24 -8.48
N THR A 104 -1.59 11.79 -7.26
CA THR A 104 -2.19 12.64 -6.21
C THR A 104 -1.19 13.68 -5.73
N ARG A 105 0.06 13.29 -5.49
CA ARG A 105 1.15 14.22 -5.14
C ARG A 105 1.36 15.28 -6.21
N ALA A 106 1.40 14.88 -7.48
CA ALA A 106 1.56 15.81 -8.60
C ALA A 106 0.42 16.83 -8.65
N ARG A 107 -0.84 16.39 -8.46
CA ARG A 107 -2.02 17.27 -8.40
C ARG A 107 -1.95 18.25 -7.22
N ASN A 108 -1.60 17.74 -6.04
CA ASN A 108 -1.47 18.58 -4.84
C ASN A 108 -0.38 19.64 -5.03
N ARG A 109 0.77 19.24 -5.57
CA ARG A 109 1.85 20.19 -5.89
C ARG A 109 1.43 21.26 -6.89
N ALA A 110 0.74 20.87 -7.95
CA ALA A 110 0.22 21.82 -8.94
C ALA A 110 -0.76 22.82 -8.31
N THR A 111 -1.62 22.37 -7.41
CA THR A 111 -2.56 23.24 -6.69
C THR A 111 -1.83 24.20 -5.75
N LEU A 112 -0.82 23.73 -4.99
CA LEU A 112 -0.02 24.60 -4.13
C LEU A 112 0.75 25.63 -4.93
N MET A 113 1.31 25.27 -6.09
CA MET A 113 1.96 26.20 -7.00
C MET A 113 0.99 27.27 -7.49
N ARG A 114 -0.26 26.91 -7.80
CA ARG A 114 -1.30 27.87 -8.17
C ARG A 114 -1.61 28.81 -7.00
N LEU A 115 -1.87 28.27 -5.81
CA LEU A 115 -2.13 29.06 -4.60
C LEU A 115 -0.98 30.03 -4.29
N TYR A 116 0.28 29.58 -4.49
CA TYR A 116 1.46 30.43 -4.35
C TYR A 116 1.47 31.57 -5.39
N SER A 117 1.11 31.28 -6.63
CA SER A 117 1.03 32.26 -7.71
C SER A 117 -0.11 33.25 -7.50
N ASP A 118 -1.25 32.80 -6.96
CA ASP A 118 -2.42 33.64 -6.66
C ASP A 118 -2.12 34.71 -5.59
N ALA A 119 -1.13 34.49 -4.74
CA ALA A 119 -0.66 35.50 -3.77
C ALA A 119 0.13 36.64 -4.41
N GLN A 120 0.71 36.46 -5.59
CA GLN A 120 1.55 37.46 -6.22
C GLN A 120 0.77 38.73 -6.59
N PRO A 121 -0.39 38.66 -7.28
CA PRO A 121 -1.18 39.85 -7.60
C PRO A 121 -1.65 40.60 -6.34
N ILE A 122 -1.94 39.88 -5.24
CA ILE A 122 -2.29 40.53 -3.97
C ILE A 122 -1.09 41.33 -3.43
N LEU A 123 0.11 40.72 -3.46
CA LEU A 123 1.32 41.39 -3.00
C LEU A 123 1.65 42.62 -3.86
N ASP A 124 1.61 42.48 -5.18
CA ASP A 124 1.90 43.56 -6.13
C ASP A 124 0.95 44.74 -5.94
N ARG A 125 -0.37 44.46 -5.79
CA ARG A 125 -1.35 45.48 -5.46
C ARG A 125 -1.08 46.13 -4.10
N GLY A 126 -0.64 45.37 -3.10
CA GLY A 126 -0.27 45.91 -1.80
C GLY A 126 0.89 46.87 -1.82
N LEU A 127 1.82 46.77 -2.78
CA LEU A 127 2.95 47.67 -2.94
C LEU A 127 2.54 49.02 -3.57
N GLU A 128 1.43 49.06 -4.32
CA GLU A 128 0.93 50.25 -5.04
C GLU A 128 -0.36 50.82 -4.45
N ILE A 129 -0.78 50.36 -3.25
CA ILE A 129 -2.08 50.62 -2.69
C ILE A 129 -2.26 52.07 -2.25
N THR A 130 -3.49 52.56 -2.36
CA THR A 130 -3.92 53.83 -1.79
C THR A 130 -4.58 53.63 -0.41
N PRO A 131 -4.63 54.66 0.47
CA PRO A 131 -5.26 54.55 1.79
C PRO A 131 -6.73 54.12 1.74
N VAL A 132 -7.44 54.40 0.64
CA VAL A 132 -8.86 54.06 0.47
C VAL A 132 -9.05 52.56 0.26
N ASP A 133 -8.07 51.87 -0.35
CA ASP A 133 -8.17 50.48 -0.75
C ASP A 133 -7.59 49.51 0.33
N LEU A 134 -7.04 50.07 1.42
CA LEU A 134 -6.35 49.28 2.44
C LEU A 134 -7.22 48.19 3.08
N ALA A 135 -8.49 48.50 3.38
CA ALA A 135 -9.41 47.53 3.97
C ALA A 135 -9.70 46.35 3.02
N GLY A 136 -9.85 46.63 1.73
CA GLY A 136 -10.02 45.57 0.70
C GLY A 136 -8.79 44.70 0.57
N PHE A 137 -7.59 45.32 0.60
CA PHE A 137 -6.34 44.57 0.57
C PHE A 137 -6.14 43.64 1.75
N ILE A 138 -6.45 44.10 2.97
CA ILE A 138 -6.39 43.25 4.18
C ILE A 138 -7.37 42.08 4.04
N SER A 139 -8.61 42.34 3.61
CA SER A 139 -9.63 41.32 3.39
C SER A 139 -9.18 40.26 2.37
N ASP A 140 -8.57 40.66 1.26
CA ASP A 140 -8.08 39.72 0.25
C ASP A 140 -6.97 38.81 0.77
N ILE A 141 -6.09 39.34 1.63
CA ILE A 141 -5.05 38.52 2.32
C ILE A 141 -5.71 37.49 3.24
N GLU A 142 -6.69 37.89 4.04
CA GLU A 142 -7.39 36.98 4.95
C GLU A 142 -8.13 35.89 4.19
N VAL A 143 -8.82 36.23 3.12
CA VAL A 143 -9.50 35.28 2.24
C VAL A 143 -8.51 34.28 1.64
N TRP A 144 -7.38 34.78 1.10
CA TRP A 144 -6.36 33.90 0.53
C TRP A 144 -5.74 32.97 1.57
N ILE A 145 -5.41 33.49 2.77
CA ILE A 145 -4.85 32.68 3.88
C ILE A 145 -5.86 31.60 4.28
N SER A 146 -7.12 31.97 4.50
CA SER A 146 -8.18 31.05 4.91
C SER A 146 -8.42 29.97 3.88
N ALA A 147 -8.56 30.31 2.61
CA ALA A 147 -8.74 29.37 1.52
C ALA A 147 -7.58 28.41 1.40
N THR A 148 -6.34 28.91 1.49
CA THR A 148 -5.11 28.11 1.42
C THR A 148 -5.00 27.17 2.63
N ALA A 149 -5.26 27.66 3.84
CA ALA A 149 -5.26 26.86 5.06
C ALA A 149 -6.29 25.72 5.02
N THR A 150 -7.50 26.01 4.58
CA THR A 150 -8.57 25.01 4.42
C THR A 150 -8.15 23.93 3.45
N TRP A 151 -7.65 24.33 2.28
CA TRP A 151 -7.20 23.38 1.29
C TRP A 151 -6.05 22.47 1.80
N ILE A 152 -5.07 23.06 2.50
CA ILE A 152 -3.95 22.32 3.09
C ILE A 152 -4.46 21.32 4.16
N ALA A 153 -5.38 21.75 5.03
CA ALA A 153 -5.96 20.88 6.05
C ALA A 153 -6.66 19.65 5.44
N GLU A 154 -7.45 19.86 4.39
CA GLU A 154 -8.22 18.81 3.74
C GLU A 154 -7.36 17.82 2.93
N HIS A 155 -6.28 18.28 2.29
CA HIS A 155 -5.53 17.47 1.33
C HIS A 155 -4.16 17.02 1.82
N MET A 156 -3.59 17.70 2.83
CA MET A 156 -2.23 17.44 3.34
C MET A 156 -2.19 17.15 4.83
N GLY A 157 -3.26 17.44 5.54
CA GLY A 157 -3.43 17.16 6.97
C GLY A 157 -2.78 18.20 7.90
N GLU A 158 -2.94 17.95 9.20
CA GLU A 158 -2.63 18.90 10.28
C GLU A 158 -1.16 19.32 10.35
N ALA A 159 -0.25 18.39 10.05
CA ALA A 159 1.20 18.69 10.10
C ALA A 159 1.61 19.74 9.05
N ALA A 160 1.04 19.66 7.84
CA ALA A 160 1.26 20.65 6.79
C ALA A 160 0.59 21.99 7.12
N LEU A 161 -0.63 21.94 7.67
CA LEU A 161 -1.33 23.13 8.14
C LEU A 161 -0.53 23.86 9.20
N SER A 162 0.00 23.15 10.20
CA SER A 162 0.83 23.72 11.25
C SER A 162 2.06 24.43 10.68
N ARG A 163 2.73 23.83 9.70
CA ARG A 163 3.88 24.48 9.02
C ARG A 163 3.47 25.72 8.23
N PHE A 164 2.33 25.67 7.54
CA PHE A 164 1.81 26.81 6.80
C PHE A 164 1.46 27.97 7.72
N THR A 165 0.83 27.68 8.87
CA THR A 165 0.37 28.69 9.84
C THR A 165 1.46 29.13 10.83
N ASP A 166 2.66 28.57 10.74
CA ASP A 166 3.77 28.93 11.63
C ASP A 166 4.18 30.39 11.43
N ARG A 167 4.11 31.14 12.53
CA ARG A 167 4.50 32.57 12.61
C ARG A 167 5.78 32.77 13.40
N SER A 168 6.48 31.71 13.79
CA SER A 168 7.68 31.81 14.64
C SER A 168 8.79 32.64 14.00
N GLY A 169 8.87 32.65 12.64
CA GLY A 169 9.79 33.48 11.87
C GLY A 169 9.28 34.91 11.58
N TRP A 170 8.06 35.23 12.05
CA TRP A 170 7.50 36.53 11.75
C TRP A 170 8.22 37.61 12.54
N ARG A 171 8.95 38.46 11.81
CA ARG A 171 9.46 39.71 12.31
C ARG A 171 8.65 40.81 11.67
N SER A 172 8.13 41.74 12.46
CA SER A 172 7.53 42.97 11.91
C SER A 172 8.60 43.69 11.08
N ALA A 173 8.66 43.35 9.79
CA ALA A 173 9.57 44.04 8.90
C ALA A 173 9.04 45.46 8.74
N HIS A 174 9.90 46.42 8.95
CA HIS A 174 9.58 47.81 8.62
C HIS A 174 9.66 47.92 7.09
N PHE A 175 8.49 48.02 6.44
CA PHE A 175 8.41 48.29 5.02
C PHE A 175 8.44 49.83 4.83
N PRO A 176 9.50 50.38 4.26
CA PRO A 176 9.64 51.86 4.10
C PRO A 176 8.52 52.47 3.25
N ALA A 177 7.92 51.64 2.38
CA ALA A 177 6.81 52.04 1.50
C ALA A 177 5.43 51.81 2.12
N ALA A 178 5.34 51.33 3.38
CA ALA A 178 4.05 51.11 4.00
C ALA A 178 3.35 52.42 4.33
N LEU A 179 2.06 52.51 4.00
CA LEU A 179 1.22 53.68 4.25
C LEU A 179 1.03 53.93 5.75
N ASN A 180 0.93 52.88 6.52
CA ASN A 180 0.77 52.88 7.97
C ASN A 180 1.20 51.54 8.58
N PRO A 181 1.23 51.39 9.92
CA PRO A 181 1.63 50.16 10.59
C PRO A 181 0.78 48.93 10.22
N ASP A 182 -0.51 49.11 9.96
CA ASP A 182 -1.42 48.00 9.62
C ASP A 182 -1.14 47.51 8.21
N HIS A 183 -0.87 48.39 7.27
CA HIS A 183 -0.43 48.01 5.93
C HIS A 183 0.90 47.24 5.95
N GLY A 184 1.88 47.73 6.70
CA GLY A 184 3.18 47.05 6.84
C GLY A 184 3.01 45.66 7.49
N ARG A 185 2.09 45.53 8.45
CA ARG A 185 1.77 44.28 9.10
C ARG A 185 1.11 43.26 8.13
N ALA A 186 0.18 43.73 7.30
CA ALA A 186 -0.50 42.94 6.29
C ALA A 186 0.46 42.38 5.22
N ILE A 187 1.36 43.22 4.68
CA ILE A 187 2.40 42.80 3.72
C ILE A 187 3.33 41.74 4.37
N SER A 188 3.79 42.02 5.60
CA SER A 188 4.65 41.08 6.34
C SER A 188 3.96 39.74 6.52
N LEU A 189 2.70 39.73 6.90
CA LEU A 189 1.88 38.52 7.11
C LEU A 189 1.77 37.70 5.80
N LEU A 190 1.39 38.33 4.71
CA LEU A 190 1.29 37.68 3.39
C LEU A 190 2.65 37.08 2.98
N THR A 191 3.74 37.79 3.21
CA THR A 191 5.09 37.35 2.87
C THR A 191 5.48 36.09 3.68
N VAL A 192 5.17 36.04 4.97
CA VAL A 192 5.43 34.87 5.83
C VAL A 192 4.66 33.66 5.35
N TYR A 193 3.34 33.78 5.17
CA TYR A 193 2.51 32.67 4.70
C TYR A 193 2.93 32.18 3.30
N ARG A 194 3.30 33.09 2.42
CA ARG A 194 3.83 32.75 1.09
C ARG A 194 5.17 32.01 1.18
N THR A 195 6.05 32.43 2.08
CA THR A 195 7.32 31.74 2.34
C THR A 195 7.10 30.34 2.90
N ASN A 196 6.17 30.19 3.85
CA ASN A 196 5.81 28.88 4.40
C ASN A 196 5.22 27.98 3.33
N LEU A 197 4.34 28.51 2.47
CA LEU A 197 3.77 27.76 1.35
C LEU A 197 4.83 27.30 0.36
N ARG A 198 5.83 28.17 0.06
CA ARG A 198 6.97 27.80 -0.76
C ARG A 198 7.80 26.69 -0.13
N ALA A 199 8.08 26.78 1.17
CA ALA A 199 8.79 25.75 1.92
C ALA A 199 8.04 24.40 1.91
N LEU A 200 6.71 24.40 1.94
CA LEU A 200 5.89 23.21 1.75
C LEU A 200 6.03 22.62 0.35
N ILE A 201 6.07 23.45 -0.70
CA ILE A 201 6.24 22.99 -2.09
C ILE A 201 7.63 22.38 -2.30
N GLU A 202 8.67 22.95 -1.67
CA GLU A 202 10.06 22.52 -1.79
C GLU A 202 10.44 21.40 -0.81
N SER A 203 9.62 21.16 0.23
CA SER A 203 9.94 20.15 1.23
C SER A 203 9.85 18.74 0.66
N GLU A 204 10.83 17.89 1.02
CA GLU A 204 10.84 16.44 0.72
C GLU A 204 9.69 15.65 1.43
N ALA A 205 8.81 16.33 2.16
CA ALA A 205 7.64 15.72 2.79
C ALA A 205 6.66 15.09 1.78
N TRP A 206 7.02 15.12 0.50
CA TRP A 206 6.37 14.47 -0.63
C TRP A 206 7.00 13.11 -1.02
N SER A 207 8.14 12.77 -0.39
CA SER A 207 8.85 11.50 -0.62
C SER A 207 8.25 10.32 0.14
#